data_4d4537e883aa12f2b9af73c871b04085
#
_entry.id   4d4537e883aa12f2b9af73c871b04085
#
_cell.length_a   1.000
_cell.length_b   1.000
_cell.length_c   1.000
_cell.angle_alpha   90.00
_cell.angle_beta   90.00
_cell.angle_gamma   90.00
#
_symmetry.space_group_name_H-M   'P 1'
#
loop_
_entity.id
_entity.type
_entity.pdbx_description
1 polymer ?
#
loop_
_entity_poly.entity_id
_entity_poly.type
_entity_poly.pdbx_seq_one_letter_code
_entity_poly.pdbx_strand_id
1 'polypeptide(L)'
;MSCNKEKDILGNWKLANGQGTLNIEKLGETYKCTWSIEEEDHHHEYLGIGIFVNNKLFVSRYSKKVPMAGVGMYKPIGDFRSNSALWASTQNFDTLGSGIAIRQETNEGFEGDYKVRYFIKEYESPIFDLKIIKKKQNDNLYDLTWSIHNKVQLHGVGIIHNKQMFLAYGGIDFQYEVVILSNVNESELNSKGALITNSSINDEIYIR
;
A
#
# COMPACT_ATOMS: atom_id res chain seq x y z
N MET A 1 -5.43 15.27 25.70
CA MET A 1 -5.96 13.90 25.50
C MET A 1 -5.50 13.45 24.12
N SER A 2 -4.61 12.47 24.03
CA SER A 2 -4.26 11.85 22.73
C SER A 2 -5.46 11.00 22.31
N CYS A 3 -6.27 11.51 21.38
CA CYS A 3 -7.31 10.72 20.74
C CYS A 3 -6.63 9.55 20.04
N ASN A 4 -7.03 8.32 20.33
CA ASN A 4 -6.40 7.13 19.75
C ASN A 4 -7.00 6.90 18.35
N LYS A 5 -6.53 7.72 17.40
CA LYS A 5 -7.03 7.77 16.00
C LYS A 5 -7.01 6.41 15.28
N GLU A 6 -6.24 5.46 15.81
CA GLU A 6 -6.22 4.08 15.31
C GLU A 6 -7.54 3.36 15.60
N LYS A 7 -8.15 3.56 16.77
CA LYS A 7 -9.44 2.95 17.11
C LYS A 7 -10.59 3.55 16.29
N ASP A 8 -10.47 4.82 15.91
CA ASP A 8 -11.53 5.54 15.22
C ASP A 8 -11.69 5.08 13.76
N ILE A 9 -10.66 4.43 13.18
CA ILE A 9 -10.72 3.93 11.79
C ILE A 9 -11.35 2.55 11.67
N LEU A 10 -11.44 1.78 12.77
CA LEU A 10 -11.96 0.41 12.76
C LEU A 10 -13.47 0.35 12.61
N GLY A 11 -13.97 -0.75 12.04
CA GLY A 11 -15.39 -1.07 11.91
C GLY A 11 -15.96 -0.83 10.53
N ASN A 12 -17.28 -0.64 10.47
CA ASN A 12 -18.02 -0.55 9.22
C ASN A 12 -18.24 0.90 8.79
N TRP A 13 -18.00 1.13 7.52
CA TRP A 13 -18.14 2.40 6.83
C TRP A 13 -18.99 2.23 5.57
N LYS A 14 -19.74 3.25 5.17
CA LYS A 14 -20.52 3.29 3.92
C LYS A 14 -19.90 4.33 2.99
N LEU A 15 -19.83 4.02 1.70
CA LEU A 15 -19.55 5.04 0.69
C LEU A 15 -20.60 6.16 0.77
N ALA A 16 -20.18 7.41 0.72
CA ALA A 16 -21.08 8.56 0.83
C ALA A 16 -22.11 8.62 -0.31
N ASN A 17 -21.81 8.05 -1.47
CA ASN A 17 -22.73 7.89 -2.59
C ASN A 17 -23.72 6.72 -2.43
N GLY A 18 -23.63 5.94 -1.36
CA GLY A 18 -24.51 4.80 -1.07
C GLY A 18 -24.19 3.52 -1.83
N GLN A 19 -23.16 3.50 -2.69
CA GLN A 19 -22.87 2.39 -3.60
C GLN A 19 -21.89 1.34 -3.03
N GLY A 20 -21.63 1.36 -1.72
CA GLY A 20 -20.78 0.33 -1.16
C GLY A 20 -20.47 0.50 0.32
N THR A 21 -19.75 -0.49 0.84
CA THR A 21 -19.32 -0.56 2.23
C THR A 21 -17.85 -0.90 2.32
N LEU A 22 -17.21 -0.50 3.42
CA LEU A 22 -15.87 -0.87 3.81
C LEU A 22 -15.89 -1.34 5.26
N ASN A 23 -15.40 -2.54 5.52
CA ASN A 23 -15.11 -3.02 6.87
C ASN A 23 -13.61 -3.01 7.12
N ILE A 24 -13.17 -2.52 8.29
CA ILE A 24 -11.77 -2.44 8.71
C ILE A 24 -11.61 -3.18 10.04
N GLU A 25 -10.78 -4.21 10.04
CA GLU A 25 -10.47 -5.04 11.19
C GLU A 25 -8.95 -5.03 11.47
N LYS A 26 -8.56 -4.97 12.74
CA LYS A 26 -7.16 -5.13 13.12
C LYS A 26 -6.84 -6.61 13.30
N LEU A 27 -5.76 -7.09 12.64
CA LEU A 27 -5.26 -8.44 12.77
C LEU A 27 -3.77 -8.38 13.17
N GLY A 28 -3.49 -8.64 14.46
CA GLY A 28 -2.12 -8.52 14.98
C GLY A 28 -1.56 -7.11 14.80
N GLU A 29 -0.49 -7.01 14.02
CA GLU A 29 0.18 -5.74 13.71
C GLU A 29 -0.35 -5.07 12.43
N THR A 30 -1.24 -5.73 11.67
CA THR A 30 -1.77 -5.29 10.38
C THR A 30 -3.28 -5.07 10.42
N TYR A 31 -3.85 -4.71 9.27
CA TYR A 31 -5.28 -4.45 9.11
C TYR A 31 -5.81 -5.21 7.91
N LYS A 32 -6.98 -5.82 8.09
CA LYS A 32 -7.78 -6.37 7.00
C LYS A 32 -8.87 -5.37 6.62
N CYS A 33 -8.98 -5.10 5.34
CA CYS A 33 -10.05 -4.30 4.76
C CYS A 33 -10.88 -5.17 3.82
N THR A 34 -12.21 -4.98 3.86
CA THR A 34 -13.12 -5.69 2.95
C THR A 34 -14.08 -4.67 2.37
N TRP A 35 -14.07 -4.51 1.05
CA TRP A 35 -15.01 -3.67 0.31
C TRP A 35 -16.08 -4.52 -0.35
N SER A 36 -17.31 -4.03 -0.32
CA SER A 36 -18.45 -4.50 -1.08
C SER A 36 -18.99 -3.30 -1.84
N ILE A 37 -18.87 -3.31 -3.17
CA ILE A 37 -19.20 -2.19 -4.04
C ILE A 37 -20.25 -2.65 -5.05
N GLU A 38 -21.33 -1.87 -5.16
CA GLU A 38 -22.39 -2.07 -6.15
C GLU A 38 -22.16 -1.11 -7.31
N GLU A 39 -21.88 -1.63 -8.48
CA GLU A 39 -21.70 -0.85 -9.72
C GLU A 39 -22.71 -1.36 -10.77
N GLU A 40 -23.68 -0.51 -11.14
CA GLU A 40 -24.76 -0.83 -12.06
C GLU A 40 -25.48 -2.13 -11.64
N ASP A 41 -25.33 -3.23 -12.35
CA ASP A 41 -25.94 -4.53 -12.00
C ASP A 41 -24.91 -5.55 -11.48
N HIS A 42 -23.72 -5.09 -11.06
CA HIS A 42 -22.63 -5.95 -10.62
C HIS A 42 -22.21 -5.68 -9.18
N HIS A 43 -22.08 -6.77 -8.41
CA HIS A 43 -21.50 -6.76 -7.07
C HIS A 43 -20.01 -7.10 -7.13
N HIS A 44 -19.19 -6.19 -6.64
CA HIS A 44 -17.74 -6.35 -6.58
C HIS A 44 -17.25 -6.42 -5.14
N GLU A 45 -16.46 -7.43 -4.83
CA GLU A 45 -15.78 -7.56 -3.55
C GLU A 45 -14.27 -7.43 -3.72
N TYR A 46 -13.68 -6.54 -2.93
CA TYR A 46 -12.25 -6.37 -2.84
C TYR A 46 -11.76 -6.67 -1.43
N LEU A 47 -10.55 -7.16 -1.33
CA LEU A 47 -9.83 -7.36 -0.08
C LEU A 47 -8.70 -6.35 0.02
N GLY A 48 -8.25 -6.10 1.25
CA GLY A 48 -7.07 -5.28 1.48
C GLY A 48 -6.29 -5.74 2.68
N ILE A 49 -4.98 -5.54 2.58
CA ILE A 49 -4.05 -5.62 3.70
C ILE A 49 -3.46 -4.24 3.95
N GLY A 50 -3.43 -3.81 5.21
CA GLY A 50 -3.06 -2.46 5.60
C GLY A 50 -2.00 -2.37 6.69
N ILE A 51 -1.29 -1.25 6.69
CA ILE A 51 -0.38 -0.81 7.75
C ILE A 51 -0.80 0.58 8.25
N PHE A 52 -0.82 0.77 9.57
CA PHE A 52 -1.21 2.06 10.17
C PHE A 52 0.04 2.87 10.56
N VAL A 53 0.22 4.02 9.92
CA VAL A 53 1.39 4.88 10.10
C VAL A 53 0.94 6.34 10.13
N ASN A 54 1.43 7.13 11.09
CA ASN A 54 1.18 8.57 11.18
C ASN A 54 -0.32 8.94 11.11
N ASN A 55 -1.16 8.21 11.85
CA ASN A 55 -2.62 8.39 11.91
C ASN A 55 -3.36 8.16 10.57
N LYS A 56 -2.79 7.37 9.69
CA LYS A 56 -3.40 6.95 8.42
C LYS A 56 -3.24 5.45 8.23
N LEU A 57 -4.21 4.83 7.60
CA LEU A 57 -4.13 3.44 7.18
C LEU A 57 -3.80 3.39 5.69
N PHE A 58 -2.67 2.80 5.37
CA PHE A 58 -2.21 2.54 4.01
C PHE A 58 -2.54 1.10 3.66
N VAL A 59 -3.25 0.89 2.56
CA VAL A 59 -3.81 -0.41 2.20
C VAL A 59 -3.42 -0.76 0.76
N SER A 60 -3.07 -2.02 0.55
CA SER A 60 -3.12 -2.63 -0.78
C SER A 60 -4.51 -3.21 -0.98
N ARG A 61 -5.32 -2.64 -1.89
CA ARG A 61 -6.64 -3.14 -2.31
C ARG A 61 -6.47 -4.05 -3.53
N TYR A 62 -7.11 -5.21 -3.52
CA TYR A 62 -6.98 -6.22 -4.57
C TYR A 62 -8.23 -7.10 -4.68
N SER A 63 -8.42 -7.72 -5.85
CA SER A 63 -9.49 -8.70 -6.08
C SER A 63 -9.27 -9.98 -5.28
N LYS A 64 -10.32 -10.64 -4.81
CA LYS A 64 -10.26 -11.96 -4.13
C LYS A 64 -9.52 -13.05 -4.93
N LYS A 65 -9.37 -12.89 -6.24
CA LYS A 65 -8.67 -13.85 -7.11
C LYS A 65 -7.14 -13.73 -7.05
N VAL A 66 -6.62 -12.70 -6.40
CA VAL A 66 -5.18 -12.45 -6.30
C VAL A 66 -4.57 -13.40 -5.27
N PRO A 67 -3.58 -14.23 -5.66
CA PRO A 67 -3.01 -15.24 -4.77
C PRO A 67 -2.11 -14.66 -3.69
N MET A 68 -1.50 -13.49 -3.97
CA MET A 68 -0.62 -12.77 -3.05
C MET A 68 -0.65 -11.28 -3.33
N ALA A 69 -0.90 -10.51 -2.29
CA ALA A 69 -0.82 -9.05 -2.29
C ALA A 69 -0.09 -8.58 -1.03
N GLY A 70 0.46 -7.39 -1.10
CA GLY A 70 1.12 -6.77 0.04
C GLY A 70 1.07 -5.26 -0.02
N VAL A 71 1.25 -4.66 1.13
CA VAL A 71 1.39 -3.22 1.34
C VAL A 71 2.79 -2.94 1.88
N GLY A 72 3.38 -1.84 1.50
CA GLY A 72 4.70 -1.45 2.00
C GLY A 72 4.86 0.05 2.14
N MET A 73 5.91 0.42 2.85
CA MET A 73 6.35 1.80 2.99
C MET A 73 7.88 1.85 2.86
N TYR A 74 8.37 2.77 2.05
CA TYR A 74 9.77 3.17 2.07
C TYR A 74 9.91 4.54 2.72
N LYS A 75 10.80 4.61 3.71
CA LYS A 75 11.18 5.84 4.39
C LYS A 75 12.66 6.13 4.14
N PRO A 76 13.00 7.27 3.55
CA PRO A 76 14.39 7.64 3.32
C PRO A 76 15.19 7.71 4.62
N ILE A 77 16.44 7.25 4.54
CA ILE A 77 17.47 7.41 5.57
C ILE A 77 18.51 8.39 5.02
N GLY A 78 18.58 9.58 5.61
CA GLY A 78 19.47 10.64 5.12
C GLY A 78 19.04 11.19 3.76
N ASP A 79 19.90 11.08 2.77
CA ASP A 79 19.84 11.69 1.43
C ASP A 79 19.21 10.79 0.34
N PHE A 80 18.31 9.89 0.68
CA PHE A 80 17.69 8.89 -0.22
C PHE A 80 18.65 7.80 -0.75
N ARG A 81 19.89 7.72 -0.29
CA ARG A 81 20.77 6.59 -0.64
C ARG A 81 20.32 5.27 -0.07
N SER A 82 19.67 5.34 1.09
CA SER A 82 19.07 4.17 1.73
C SER A 82 17.64 4.47 2.13
N ASN A 83 16.78 3.46 2.06
CA ASN A 83 15.42 3.54 2.54
C ASN A 83 15.15 2.36 3.48
N SER A 84 14.62 2.63 4.67
CA SER A 84 14.03 1.58 5.50
C SER A 84 12.69 1.18 4.89
N ALA A 85 12.40 -0.11 4.91
CA ALA A 85 11.12 -0.66 4.51
C ALA A 85 10.34 -1.16 5.73
N LEU A 86 9.04 -0.92 5.72
CA LEU A 86 8.02 -1.59 6.53
C LEU A 86 7.04 -2.23 5.57
N TRP A 87 6.64 -3.49 5.79
CA TRP A 87 5.76 -4.18 4.86
C TRP A 87 4.90 -5.23 5.54
N ALA A 88 3.81 -5.59 4.88
CA ALA A 88 2.95 -6.72 5.22
C ALA A 88 2.49 -7.41 3.94
N SER A 89 2.19 -8.71 4.02
CA SER A 89 1.65 -9.48 2.91
C SER A 89 0.54 -10.42 3.35
N THR A 90 -0.29 -10.84 2.41
CA THR A 90 -1.36 -11.81 2.65
C THR A 90 -0.85 -13.19 3.05
N GLN A 91 0.43 -13.47 2.87
CA GLN A 91 1.08 -14.71 3.32
C GLN A 91 1.42 -14.71 4.82
N ASN A 92 1.56 -13.50 5.42
CA ASN A 92 1.84 -13.30 6.85
C ASN A 92 0.96 -12.15 7.34
N PHE A 93 -0.35 -12.37 7.34
CA PHE A 93 -1.35 -11.30 7.46
C PHE A 93 -1.33 -10.57 8.81
N ASP A 94 -0.82 -11.18 9.86
CA ASP A 94 -0.82 -10.68 11.24
C ASP A 94 0.49 -10.03 11.69
N THR A 95 1.51 -10.05 10.83
CA THR A 95 2.89 -9.68 11.20
C THR A 95 3.46 -8.65 10.23
N LEU A 96 4.13 -7.64 10.78
CA LEU A 96 4.91 -6.68 10.02
C LEU A 96 6.34 -7.20 9.75
N GLY A 97 6.78 -7.03 8.52
CA GLY A 97 8.16 -7.21 8.12
C GLY A 97 8.89 -5.87 7.99
N SER A 98 10.20 -5.94 8.06
CA SER A 98 11.10 -4.80 7.81
C SER A 98 11.96 -5.05 6.58
N GLY A 99 12.77 -4.06 6.19
CA GLY A 99 13.73 -4.23 5.11
C GLY A 99 14.62 -3.00 4.95
N ILE A 100 15.60 -3.15 4.07
CA ILE A 100 16.47 -2.06 3.66
C ILE A 100 16.66 -2.08 2.15
N ALA A 101 16.46 -0.93 1.52
CA ALA A 101 16.72 -0.71 0.11
C ALA A 101 17.90 0.24 -0.03
N ILE A 102 18.96 -0.18 -0.73
CA ILE A 102 20.18 0.60 -0.97
C ILE A 102 20.23 0.96 -2.45
N ARG A 103 20.28 2.24 -2.74
CA ARG A 103 20.36 2.76 -4.10
C ARG A 103 21.70 2.47 -4.75
N GLN A 104 21.68 2.15 -6.03
CA GLN A 104 22.89 1.88 -6.81
C GLN A 104 23.52 3.16 -7.38
N GLU A 105 22.70 4.19 -7.62
CA GLU A 105 23.11 5.47 -8.19
C GLU A 105 22.75 6.66 -7.30
N THR A 106 23.36 7.80 -7.52
CA THR A 106 23.12 9.04 -6.76
C THR A 106 22.12 9.94 -7.49
N ASN A 107 20.82 9.73 -7.26
CA ASN A 107 19.77 10.62 -7.76
C ASN A 107 18.94 11.18 -6.60
N GLU A 108 18.20 12.25 -6.81
CA GLU A 108 17.25 12.77 -5.84
C GLU A 108 15.91 12.02 -5.88
N GLY A 109 15.20 11.99 -4.76
CA GLY A 109 13.88 11.37 -4.64
C GLY A 109 13.91 9.83 -4.61
N PHE A 110 12.81 9.18 -4.98
CA PHE A 110 12.66 7.72 -4.92
C PHE A 110 12.99 7.00 -6.24
N GLU A 111 13.01 7.72 -7.36
CA GLU A 111 13.27 7.11 -8.66
C GLU A 111 14.70 6.56 -8.75
N GLY A 112 14.85 5.33 -9.27
CA GLY A 112 16.16 4.71 -9.49
C GLY A 112 16.16 3.20 -9.26
N ASP A 113 17.38 2.63 -9.28
CA ASP A 113 17.64 1.22 -9.09
C ASP A 113 18.20 0.97 -7.67
N TYR A 114 17.70 -0.06 -7.02
CA TYR A 114 18.03 -0.42 -5.64
C TYR A 114 18.34 -1.92 -5.51
N LYS A 115 19.19 -2.27 -4.58
CA LYS A 115 19.25 -3.61 -3.97
C LYS A 115 18.43 -3.58 -2.70
N VAL A 116 17.47 -4.47 -2.58
CA VAL A 116 16.60 -4.53 -1.41
C VAL A 116 16.56 -5.92 -0.80
N ARG A 117 16.53 -5.95 0.53
CA ARG A 117 16.41 -7.16 1.34
C ARG A 117 15.32 -6.95 2.38
N TYR A 118 14.51 -7.97 2.59
CA TYR A 118 13.39 -7.97 3.52
C TYR A 118 13.58 -8.98 4.63
N PHE A 119 13.03 -8.66 5.79
CA PHE A 119 13.11 -9.47 7.00
C PHE A 119 11.73 -9.61 7.61
N ILE A 120 11.38 -10.80 8.07
CA ILE A 120 10.18 -11.06 8.85
C ILE A 120 10.48 -12.20 9.84
N LYS A 121 10.33 -11.93 11.14
CA LYS A 121 10.74 -12.86 12.20
C LYS A 121 12.22 -13.28 11.99
N GLU A 122 12.48 -14.56 11.88
CA GLU A 122 13.83 -15.14 11.61
C GLU A 122 14.13 -15.32 10.12
N TYR A 123 13.18 -15.01 9.25
CA TYR A 123 13.34 -15.15 7.81
C TYR A 123 13.93 -13.91 7.17
N GLU A 124 14.91 -14.15 6.29
CA GLU A 124 15.55 -13.15 5.43
C GLU A 124 15.30 -13.49 3.96
N SER A 125 14.84 -12.53 3.18
CA SER A 125 14.63 -12.74 1.74
C SER A 125 15.95 -12.81 0.96
N PRO A 126 15.94 -13.37 -0.25
CA PRO A 126 17.00 -13.07 -1.22
C PRO A 126 17.11 -11.56 -1.45
N ILE A 127 18.24 -11.12 -2.02
CA ILE A 127 18.39 -9.75 -2.48
C ILE A 127 17.60 -9.59 -3.78
N PHE A 128 16.67 -8.64 -3.79
CA PHE A 128 15.97 -8.25 -5.01
C PHE A 128 16.64 -7.05 -5.67
N ASP A 129 16.60 -7.01 -6.98
CA ASP A 129 16.75 -5.81 -7.78
C ASP A 129 15.41 -5.10 -7.80
N LEU A 130 15.32 -3.93 -7.18
CA LEU A 130 14.11 -3.09 -7.18
C LEU A 130 14.35 -1.90 -8.10
N LYS A 131 13.49 -1.76 -9.09
CA LYS A 131 13.44 -0.58 -9.96
C LYS A 131 12.21 0.25 -9.62
N ILE A 132 12.41 1.55 -9.39
CA ILE A 132 11.36 2.53 -9.11
C ILE A 132 11.36 3.56 -10.23
N ILE A 133 10.22 3.71 -10.92
CA ILE A 133 10.05 4.63 -12.03
C ILE A 133 8.89 5.58 -11.74
N LYS A 134 9.14 6.87 -11.85
CA LYS A 134 8.09 7.89 -11.72
C LYS A 134 7.13 7.85 -12.90
N LYS A 135 5.83 7.90 -12.64
CA LYS A 135 4.82 7.96 -13.71
C LYS A 135 4.82 9.35 -14.36
N LYS A 136 4.93 9.40 -15.70
CA LYS A 136 5.03 10.65 -16.46
C LYS A 136 3.85 11.62 -16.27
N GLN A 137 2.67 11.11 -15.94
CA GLN A 137 1.43 11.88 -15.86
C GLN A 137 1.10 12.34 -14.44
N ASN A 138 1.84 11.87 -13.42
CA ASN A 138 1.59 12.24 -12.03
C ASN A 138 2.87 12.14 -11.20
N ASP A 139 3.33 13.28 -10.72
CA ASP A 139 4.57 13.43 -9.97
C ASP A 139 4.63 12.67 -8.64
N ASN A 140 3.49 12.25 -8.12
CA ASN A 140 3.38 11.51 -6.86
C ASN A 140 3.20 10.01 -7.04
N LEU A 141 3.10 9.52 -8.30
CA LEU A 141 2.89 8.10 -8.59
C LEU A 141 4.13 7.44 -9.18
N TYR A 142 4.37 6.21 -8.77
CA TYR A 142 5.53 5.42 -9.16
C TYR A 142 5.13 3.99 -9.49
N ASP A 143 5.79 3.42 -10.50
CA ASP A 143 5.78 1.99 -10.78
C ASP A 143 6.99 1.34 -10.13
N LEU A 144 6.78 0.19 -9.50
CA LEU A 144 7.82 -0.59 -8.83
C LEU A 144 7.91 -1.99 -9.43
N THR A 145 9.13 -2.47 -9.62
CA THR A 145 9.39 -3.81 -10.13
C THR A 145 10.49 -4.46 -9.33
N TRP A 146 10.23 -5.64 -8.78
CA TRP A 146 11.23 -6.44 -8.07
C TRP A 146 11.64 -7.63 -8.92
N SER A 147 12.95 -7.83 -9.08
CA SER A 147 13.53 -8.91 -9.89
C SER A 147 14.57 -9.70 -9.10
N ILE A 148 14.73 -10.98 -9.46
CA ILE A 148 15.85 -11.84 -9.05
C ILE A 148 16.46 -12.40 -10.32
N HIS A 149 17.77 -12.26 -10.50
CA HIS A 149 18.48 -12.72 -11.69
C HIS A 149 17.80 -12.24 -13.00
N ASN A 150 17.44 -10.98 -13.06
CA ASN A 150 16.74 -10.32 -14.19
C ASN A 150 15.33 -10.90 -14.50
N LYS A 151 14.79 -11.76 -13.64
CA LYS A 151 13.41 -12.25 -13.76
C LYS A 151 12.52 -11.49 -12.81
N VAL A 152 11.52 -10.79 -13.33
CA VAL A 152 10.53 -10.07 -12.54
C VAL A 152 9.75 -11.06 -11.67
N GLN A 153 9.64 -10.75 -10.39
CA GLN A 153 8.91 -11.53 -9.39
C GLN A 153 7.64 -10.81 -8.94
N LEU A 154 7.73 -9.49 -8.75
CA LEU A 154 6.65 -8.66 -8.22
C LEU A 154 6.55 -7.35 -8.99
N HIS A 155 5.33 -6.83 -9.08
CA HIS A 155 5.02 -5.48 -9.50
C HIS A 155 4.33 -4.71 -8.37
N GLY A 156 4.41 -3.39 -8.40
CA GLY A 156 3.72 -2.53 -7.46
C GLY A 156 3.45 -1.13 -8.00
N VAL A 157 2.55 -0.44 -7.33
CA VAL A 157 2.27 0.98 -7.50
C VAL A 157 2.54 1.70 -6.19
N GLY A 158 3.25 2.83 -6.26
CA GLY A 158 3.60 3.64 -5.10
C GLY A 158 3.04 5.05 -5.20
N ILE A 159 2.67 5.61 -4.06
CA ILE A 159 2.26 7.01 -3.89
C ILE A 159 3.12 7.69 -2.84
N ILE A 160 3.56 8.93 -3.12
CA ILE A 160 4.30 9.72 -2.14
C ILE A 160 3.32 10.45 -1.22
N HIS A 161 3.54 10.28 0.08
CA HIS A 161 2.86 11.01 1.13
C HIS A 161 3.85 11.37 2.25
N ASN A 162 3.93 12.67 2.60
CA ASN A 162 4.84 13.17 3.66
C ASN A 162 6.28 12.67 3.52
N LYS A 163 6.86 12.76 2.32
CA LYS A 163 8.23 12.31 2.00
C LYS A 163 8.48 10.81 2.22
N GLN A 164 7.45 10.01 2.29
CA GLN A 164 7.48 8.55 2.34
C GLN A 164 6.78 7.99 1.12
N MET A 165 7.21 6.85 0.63
CA MET A 165 6.52 6.13 -0.44
C MET A 165 5.70 5.01 0.18
N PHE A 166 4.40 5.04 -0.02
CA PHE A 166 3.49 3.94 0.31
C PHE A 166 3.14 3.20 -0.96
N LEU A 167 3.05 1.88 -0.90
CA LEU A 167 2.91 1.06 -2.08
C LEU A 167 2.01 -0.16 -1.85
N ALA A 168 1.33 -0.58 -2.92
CA ALA A 168 0.70 -1.87 -3.06
C ALA A 168 1.53 -2.72 -4.02
N TYR A 169 1.67 -4.01 -3.73
CA TYR A 169 2.47 -4.91 -4.58
C TYR A 169 1.89 -6.32 -4.62
N GLY A 170 2.31 -7.08 -5.64
CA GLY A 170 1.95 -8.49 -5.77
C GLY A 170 2.46 -9.11 -7.07
N GLY A 171 1.85 -10.20 -7.51
CA GLY A 171 2.23 -10.90 -8.74
C GLY A 171 2.01 -10.06 -10.00
N ILE A 172 2.76 -10.37 -11.06
CA ILE A 172 2.84 -9.56 -12.29
C ILE A 172 1.56 -9.53 -13.12
N ASP A 173 0.70 -10.52 -12.97
CA ASP A 173 -0.52 -10.68 -13.79
C ASP A 173 -1.78 -10.11 -13.11
N PHE A 174 -1.63 -9.40 -11.99
CA PHE A 174 -2.76 -8.93 -11.20
C PHE A 174 -2.76 -7.41 -11.03
N GLN A 175 -3.93 -6.86 -10.74
CA GLN A 175 -4.10 -5.45 -10.46
C GLN A 175 -4.15 -5.20 -8.95
N TYR A 176 -3.46 -4.15 -8.54
CA TYR A 176 -3.42 -3.67 -7.18
C TYR A 176 -3.66 -2.18 -7.15
N GLU A 177 -4.20 -1.73 -6.05
CA GLU A 177 -4.36 -0.31 -5.77
C GLU A 177 -3.76 0.02 -4.41
N VAL A 178 -2.96 1.07 -4.35
CA VAL A 178 -2.54 1.67 -3.09
C VAL A 178 -3.60 2.66 -2.64
N VAL A 179 -4.14 2.46 -1.44
CA VAL A 179 -5.20 3.28 -0.84
C VAL A 179 -4.69 3.90 0.45
N ILE A 180 -4.96 5.18 0.64
CA ILE A 180 -4.67 5.92 1.88
C ILE A 180 -6.00 6.29 2.52
N LEU A 181 -6.29 5.73 3.69
CA LEU A 181 -7.47 6.03 4.49
C LEU A 181 -7.09 6.97 5.63
N SER A 182 -7.83 8.07 5.79
CA SER A 182 -7.58 9.08 6.83
C SER A 182 -8.88 9.50 7.49
N ASN A 183 -8.96 9.41 8.82
CA ASN A 183 -10.07 9.98 9.57
C ASN A 183 -10.10 11.49 9.44
N VAL A 184 -11.25 12.03 9.06
CA VAL A 184 -11.59 13.45 9.17
C VAL A 184 -12.17 13.71 10.56
N ASN A 185 -13.12 12.87 10.99
CA ASN A 185 -13.73 12.86 12.30
C ASN A 185 -14.28 11.45 12.63
N GLU A 186 -15.02 11.29 13.73
CA GLU A 186 -15.56 9.99 14.16
C GLU A 186 -16.56 9.36 13.17
N SER A 187 -17.16 10.15 12.28
CA SER A 187 -18.18 9.72 11.32
C SER A 187 -17.76 9.85 9.85
N GLU A 188 -16.54 10.31 9.56
CA GLU A 188 -16.08 10.54 8.19
C GLU A 188 -14.65 10.04 7.98
N LEU A 189 -14.46 9.27 6.92
CA LEU A 189 -13.19 8.72 6.48
C LEU A 189 -12.95 9.09 5.02
N ASN A 190 -11.85 9.76 4.73
CA ASN A 190 -11.42 10.07 3.38
C ASN A 190 -10.45 9.00 2.86
N SER A 191 -10.61 8.64 1.61
CA SER A 191 -9.76 7.70 0.87
C SER A 191 -9.12 8.39 -0.32
N LYS A 192 -7.85 8.08 -0.57
CA LYS A 192 -7.14 8.40 -1.81
C LYS A 192 -6.52 7.13 -2.34
N GLY A 193 -6.83 6.77 -3.57
CA GLY A 193 -6.35 5.53 -4.17
C GLY A 193 -5.68 5.74 -5.53
N ALA A 194 -4.68 4.91 -5.84
CA ALA A 194 -4.04 4.85 -7.15
C ALA A 194 -3.89 3.41 -7.62
N LEU A 195 -4.52 3.10 -8.75
CA LEU A 195 -4.45 1.79 -9.41
C LEU A 195 -3.12 1.65 -10.17
N ILE A 196 -2.57 0.43 -10.20
CA ILE A 196 -1.30 0.16 -10.92
C ILE A 196 -1.39 0.53 -12.40
N THR A 197 -2.56 0.35 -13.02
CA THR A 197 -2.78 0.65 -14.44
C THR A 197 -3.11 2.12 -14.72
N ASN A 198 -3.47 2.89 -13.70
CA ASN A 198 -3.89 4.28 -13.84
C ASN A 198 -2.75 5.25 -13.55
N SER A 199 -2.85 6.44 -14.15
CA SER A 199 -1.97 7.57 -13.87
C SER A 199 -2.67 8.65 -13.03
N SER A 200 -3.87 8.36 -12.53
CA SER A 200 -4.69 9.26 -11.71
C SER A 200 -4.83 8.73 -10.27
N ILE A 201 -5.09 9.65 -9.37
CA ILE A 201 -5.48 9.36 -7.99
C ILE A 201 -6.99 9.56 -7.89
N ASN A 202 -7.70 8.58 -7.35
CA ASN A 202 -9.14 8.62 -7.09
C ASN A 202 -9.38 8.97 -5.62
N ASP A 203 -10.39 9.79 -5.37
CA ASP A 203 -10.84 10.17 -4.03
C ASP A 203 -12.21 9.54 -3.75
N GLU A 204 -12.38 8.97 -2.56
CA GLU A 204 -13.65 8.42 -2.06
C GLU A 204 -13.90 8.93 -0.65
N ILE A 205 -15.17 9.10 -0.26
CA ILE A 205 -15.60 9.50 1.08
C ILE A 205 -16.45 8.38 1.67
N TYR A 206 -16.13 7.97 2.88
CA TYR A 206 -16.88 6.99 3.66
C TYR A 206 -17.48 7.67 4.90
N ILE A 207 -18.70 7.25 5.26
CA ILE A 207 -19.45 7.75 6.42
C ILE A 207 -19.91 6.57 7.28
N ARG A 208 -20.14 6.85 8.56
CA ARG A 208 -20.78 5.91 9.50
C ARG A 208 -22.27 6.17 9.60
#